data_20bac4d4e05f629c2e81cd4e948b55ef
#
_entry.id   20bac4d4e05f629c2e81cd4e948b55ef
#
_cell.length_a   1.000
_cell.length_b   1.000
_cell.length_c   1.000
_cell.angle_alpha   90.00
_cell.angle_beta   90.00
_cell.angle_gamma   90.00
#
_symmetry.space_group_name_H-M   'P 1'
#
loop_
_entity.id
_entity.type
_entity.pdbx_description
1 polymer ?
#
loop_
_entity_poly.entity_id
_entity_poly.type
_entity_poly.pdbx_seq_one_letter_code
_entity_poly.pdbx_strand_id
1 'polypeptide(L)'
;RRRNSTLISYTTLFRSDKRFDLDVYKLNLSIVESLIKKKTIVIDPIDEGKYGVDLNQNGALDEATEIVFNWEKPTYNPGTGKITGFSMSYVGRAKELLVSNDYLIAPGLYPKHTEFLHSVRYIDSDENGKNTKMAPRMKELRYAKKRSWITYAELSNATLSEIKDKNAFPDRLRTIIGNTESGLSNNIGWIYQGFIEDAKGELRPQNYEETQYCIGCHSGIGAIADSTFVFQRKFDHGVFQNGRYHG
;
A
#
# COMPACT_ATOMS: atom_id res chain seq x y z
N ARG A 1 13.45 -14.11 15.29
CA ARG A 1 13.16 -12.83 14.61
C ARG A 1 12.52 -13.12 13.26
N ARG A 2 11.44 -12.41 12.90
CA ARG A 2 10.65 -12.65 11.70
C ARG A 2 11.03 -11.63 10.65
N ARG A 3 11.29 -12.08 9.41
CA ARG A 3 11.40 -11.20 8.24
C ARG A 3 10.08 -11.25 7.47
N ASN A 4 9.55 -10.09 7.11
CA ASN A 4 8.37 -9.97 6.28
C ASN A 4 8.81 -9.67 4.85
N SER A 5 8.34 -10.46 3.89
CA SER A 5 8.37 -10.08 2.47
C SER A 5 6.99 -9.56 2.10
N THR A 6 6.91 -8.38 1.52
CA THR A 6 5.65 -7.80 1.05
C THR A 6 5.67 -7.76 -0.47
N LEU A 7 4.67 -8.37 -1.08
CA LEU A 7 4.37 -8.22 -2.50
C LEU A 7 3.21 -7.25 -2.64
N ILE A 8 3.34 -6.28 -3.52
CA ILE A 8 2.28 -5.35 -3.88
C ILE A 8 1.80 -5.77 -5.26
N SER A 9 0.52 -6.07 -5.40
CA SER A 9 -0.11 -6.39 -6.68
C SER A 9 -1.14 -5.32 -7.05
N TYR A 10 -1.13 -4.94 -8.33
CA TYR A 10 -2.07 -4.00 -8.92
C TYR A 10 -2.63 -4.63 -10.18
N THR A 11 -3.70 -5.38 -10.07
CA THR A 11 -4.13 -6.33 -11.10
C THR A 11 -4.64 -5.71 -12.40
N THR A 12 -5.13 -4.47 -12.41
CA THR A 12 -5.74 -3.87 -13.61
C THR A 12 -5.16 -2.52 -14.02
N LEU A 13 -4.52 -1.81 -13.10
CA LEU A 13 -4.12 -0.41 -13.28
C LEU A 13 -2.89 -0.23 -14.16
N PHE A 14 -2.01 -1.20 -14.18
CA PHE A 14 -0.66 -1.03 -14.69
C PHE A 14 -0.45 -1.89 -15.94
N ARG A 15 -1.35 -1.71 -16.92
CA ARG A 15 -1.28 -2.36 -18.20
C ARG A 15 -1.15 -1.31 -19.31
N SER A 16 -0.31 -1.57 -20.28
CA SER A 16 -0.42 -0.97 -21.59
C SER A 16 -1.46 -1.79 -22.36
N ASP A 17 -2.44 -1.15 -23.02
CA ASP A 17 -3.39 -1.76 -23.97
C ASP A 17 -3.98 -3.12 -23.52
N LYS A 18 -4.43 -3.24 -22.27
CA LYS A 18 -5.03 -4.46 -21.70
C LYS A 18 -4.05 -5.62 -21.46
N ARG A 19 -2.77 -5.50 -21.84
CA ARG A 19 -1.73 -6.49 -21.54
C ARG A 19 -0.88 -6.02 -20.34
N PHE A 20 -0.41 -6.98 -19.56
CA PHE A 20 0.54 -6.68 -18.50
C PHE A 20 1.85 -6.18 -19.11
N ASP A 21 2.31 -5.04 -18.63
CA ASP A 21 3.59 -4.44 -19.01
C ASP A 21 4.41 -4.24 -17.73
N LEU A 22 5.54 -4.92 -17.63
CA LEU A 22 6.38 -4.93 -16.44
C LEU A 22 7.01 -3.56 -16.18
N ASP A 23 7.38 -2.83 -17.23
CA ASP A 23 8.02 -1.51 -17.11
C ASP A 23 7.00 -0.49 -16.62
N VAL A 24 5.80 -0.47 -17.23
CA VAL A 24 4.66 0.34 -16.76
C VAL A 24 4.32 0.01 -15.31
N TYR A 25 4.32 -1.28 -14.94
CA TYR A 25 4.08 -1.71 -13.56
C TYR A 25 5.12 -1.17 -12.58
N LYS A 26 6.41 -1.37 -12.88
CA LYS A 26 7.52 -0.88 -12.04
C LYS A 26 7.48 0.64 -11.88
N LEU A 27 7.25 1.35 -12.99
CA LEU A 27 7.21 2.80 -13.01
C LEU A 27 6.05 3.34 -12.17
N ASN A 28 4.85 2.83 -12.36
CA ASN A 28 3.70 3.22 -11.52
C ASN A 28 3.89 2.85 -10.04
N LEU A 29 4.57 1.73 -9.76
CA LEU A 29 4.93 1.37 -8.38
C LEU A 29 5.87 2.41 -7.75
N SER A 30 6.88 2.89 -8.50
CA SER A 30 7.80 3.93 -8.04
C SER A 30 7.09 5.29 -7.88
N ILE A 31 6.11 5.62 -8.75
CA ILE A 31 5.25 6.80 -8.58
C ILE A 31 4.44 6.70 -7.28
N VAL A 32 3.81 5.56 -7.02
CA VAL A 32 3.09 5.33 -5.75
C VAL A 32 4.05 5.40 -4.56
N GLU A 33 5.26 4.85 -4.68
CA GLU A 33 6.28 4.94 -3.63
C GLU A 33 6.66 6.39 -3.32
N SER A 34 6.88 7.21 -4.36
CA SER A 34 7.16 8.65 -4.22
C SER A 34 6.02 9.36 -3.47
N LEU A 35 4.78 9.09 -3.84
CA LEU A 35 3.60 9.66 -3.20
C LEU A 35 3.44 9.23 -1.74
N ILE A 36 3.65 7.96 -1.43
CA ILE A 36 3.53 7.44 -0.06
C ILE A 36 4.65 7.94 0.84
N LYS A 37 5.89 7.96 0.34
CA LYS A 37 7.05 8.46 1.07
C LYS A 37 7.10 10.00 1.12
N LYS A 38 6.40 10.67 0.20
CA LYS A 38 6.48 12.13 -0.03
C LYS A 38 7.92 12.56 -0.30
N LYS A 39 8.60 11.82 -1.17
CA LYS A 39 10.01 12.03 -1.54
C LYS A 39 10.25 11.68 -3.00
N THR A 40 11.22 12.33 -3.59
CA THR A 40 11.81 11.95 -4.88
C THR A 40 12.40 10.54 -4.79
N ILE A 41 12.15 9.72 -5.80
CA ILE A 41 12.58 8.31 -5.88
C ILE A 41 13.50 8.15 -7.09
N VAL A 42 14.70 7.63 -6.84
CA VAL A 42 15.63 7.25 -7.91
C VAL A 42 15.12 5.99 -8.61
N ILE A 43 15.17 5.98 -9.93
CA ILE A 43 14.78 4.86 -10.79
C ILE A 43 15.87 4.54 -11.79
N ASP A 44 15.81 3.37 -12.42
CA ASP A 44 16.63 3.08 -13.59
C ASP A 44 16.29 4.09 -14.71
N PRO A 45 17.25 4.49 -15.57
CA PRO A 45 17.00 5.44 -16.66
C PRO A 45 15.88 4.97 -17.58
N ILE A 46 14.94 5.87 -17.86
CA ILE A 46 13.80 5.62 -18.76
C ILE A 46 13.59 6.79 -19.72
N ASP A 47 13.09 6.49 -20.91
CA ASP A 47 12.64 7.48 -21.88
C ASP A 47 11.18 7.89 -21.58
N GLU A 48 10.99 9.12 -21.10
CA GLU A 48 9.66 9.69 -20.78
C GLU A 48 8.78 9.88 -22.01
N GLY A 49 9.39 10.07 -23.19
CA GLY A 49 8.69 10.19 -24.46
C GLY A 49 7.81 8.97 -24.75
N LYS A 50 8.24 7.78 -24.35
CA LYS A 50 7.48 6.52 -24.43
C LYS A 50 6.17 6.57 -23.63
N TYR A 51 6.14 7.29 -22.50
CA TYR A 51 5.02 7.32 -21.57
C TYR A 51 4.23 8.63 -21.60
N GLY A 52 4.82 9.68 -22.18
CA GLY A 52 4.22 11.00 -22.29
C GLY A 52 3.95 11.66 -20.93
N VAL A 53 4.80 11.41 -19.95
CA VAL A 53 4.73 11.98 -18.60
C VAL A 53 6.11 12.46 -18.20
N ASP A 54 6.23 13.75 -17.88
CA ASP A 54 7.43 14.35 -17.30
C ASP A 54 7.53 13.94 -15.83
N LEU A 55 8.38 12.97 -15.53
CA LEU A 55 8.53 12.37 -14.20
C LEU A 55 9.59 13.09 -13.36
N ASN A 56 10.62 13.61 -14.03
CA ASN A 56 11.69 14.37 -13.40
C ASN A 56 11.34 15.87 -13.28
N GLN A 57 10.21 16.30 -13.90
CA GLN A 57 9.64 17.65 -13.86
C GLN A 57 10.60 18.74 -14.33
N ASN A 58 11.42 18.41 -15.35
CA ASN A 58 12.33 19.37 -15.98
C ASN A 58 11.68 20.18 -17.11
N GLY A 59 10.42 19.87 -17.48
CA GLY A 59 9.65 20.52 -18.54
C GLY A 59 9.85 19.92 -19.93
N ALA A 60 10.61 18.82 -20.07
CA ALA A 60 10.83 18.08 -21.28
C ALA A 60 10.39 16.61 -21.12
N LEU A 61 10.21 15.91 -22.23
CA LEU A 61 10.03 14.46 -22.22
C LEU A 61 11.30 13.81 -22.74
N ASP A 62 12.28 13.67 -21.85
CA ASP A 62 13.61 13.15 -22.16
C ASP A 62 13.94 11.92 -21.29
N GLU A 63 15.20 11.67 -20.98
CA GLU A 63 15.59 10.59 -20.10
C GLU A 63 15.46 11.00 -18.63
N ALA A 64 14.65 10.26 -17.88
CA ALA A 64 14.51 10.43 -16.42
C ALA A 64 15.22 9.33 -15.65
N THR A 65 15.93 9.71 -14.60
CA THR A 65 16.58 8.82 -13.61
C THR A 65 15.94 8.91 -12.23
N GLU A 66 14.91 9.74 -12.10
CA GLU A 66 14.18 9.93 -10.86
C GLU A 66 12.72 10.32 -11.11
N ILE A 67 11.88 10.07 -10.12
CA ILE A 67 10.52 10.57 -10.05
C ILE A 67 10.52 11.68 -9.01
N VAL A 68 10.37 12.91 -9.46
CA VAL A 68 10.36 14.08 -8.57
C VAL A 68 9.03 14.16 -7.83
N PHE A 69 9.11 14.23 -6.51
CA PHE A 69 7.95 14.50 -5.68
C PHE A 69 7.68 16.01 -5.64
N ASN A 70 6.70 16.43 -6.40
CA ASN A 70 6.21 17.83 -6.42
C ASN A 70 4.68 17.83 -6.49
N TRP A 71 4.06 17.41 -5.39
CA TRP A 71 2.61 17.34 -5.33
C TRP A 71 2.00 18.71 -5.09
N GLU A 72 1.12 19.10 -6.01
CA GLU A 72 0.24 20.25 -5.88
C GLU A 72 -1.22 19.80 -5.88
N LYS A 73 -2.04 20.50 -5.11
CA LYS A 73 -3.46 20.17 -5.03
C LYS A 73 -4.13 20.42 -6.38
N PRO A 74 -4.74 19.41 -7.01
CA PRO A 74 -5.44 19.60 -8.27
C PRO A 74 -6.70 20.48 -8.09
N THR A 75 -7.16 21.06 -9.18
CA THR A 75 -8.33 21.93 -9.21
C THR A 75 -9.60 21.12 -9.47
N TYR A 76 -10.61 21.31 -8.64
CA TYR A 76 -11.95 20.77 -8.88
C TYR A 76 -12.76 21.76 -9.73
N ASN A 77 -13.31 21.28 -10.84
CA ASN A 77 -14.21 22.05 -11.70
C ASN A 77 -15.66 21.68 -11.38
N PRO A 78 -16.42 22.57 -10.69
CA PRO A 78 -17.80 22.24 -10.29
C PRO A 78 -18.76 22.16 -11.49
N GLY A 79 -18.46 22.80 -12.63
CA GLY A 79 -19.30 22.75 -13.83
C GLY A 79 -19.25 21.41 -14.56
N THR A 80 -18.12 20.69 -14.47
CA THR A 80 -17.93 19.38 -15.10
C THR A 80 -17.85 18.22 -14.10
N GLY A 81 -17.74 18.52 -12.80
CA GLY A 81 -17.51 17.53 -11.74
C GLY A 81 -16.13 16.88 -11.80
N LYS A 82 -15.20 17.39 -12.61
CA LYS A 82 -13.89 16.77 -12.83
C LYS A 82 -12.79 17.46 -12.01
N ILE A 83 -11.80 16.65 -11.64
CA ILE A 83 -10.55 17.10 -11.07
C ILE A 83 -9.51 17.18 -12.20
N THR A 84 -8.78 18.29 -12.26
CA THR A 84 -7.80 18.58 -13.32
C THR A 84 -6.54 19.23 -12.71
N GLY A 85 -5.48 19.35 -13.51
CA GLY A 85 -4.25 20.03 -13.08
C GLY A 85 -3.42 19.19 -12.10
N PHE A 86 -3.31 17.90 -12.35
CA PHE A 86 -2.43 17.04 -11.56
C PHE A 86 -0.96 17.38 -11.86
N SER A 87 -0.19 17.69 -10.82
CA SER A 87 1.26 17.92 -10.91
C SER A 87 2.06 16.63 -11.02
N MET A 88 1.50 15.52 -10.56
CA MET A 88 2.04 14.16 -10.72
C MET A 88 1.02 13.28 -11.40
N SER A 89 1.46 12.29 -12.17
CA SER A 89 0.58 11.40 -12.92
C SER A 89 1.12 9.97 -12.91
N TYR A 90 0.23 9.02 -13.12
CA TYR A 90 0.58 7.66 -13.52
C TYR A 90 0.97 7.60 -14.99
N VAL A 91 1.50 6.45 -15.42
CA VAL A 91 1.78 6.14 -16.83
C VAL A 91 0.87 5.02 -17.33
N GLY A 92 0.77 4.89 -18.66
CA GLY A 92 -0.04 3.86 -19.33
C GLY A 92 -1.53 3.97 -19.01
N ARG A 93 -2.20 2.84 -18.88
CA ARG A 93 -3.66 2.80 -18.61
C ARG A 93 -4.08 3.54 -17.34
N ALA A 94 -3.22 3.55 -16.31
CA ALA A 94 -3.50 4.27 -15.08
C ALA A 94 -3.58 5.79 -15.28
N LYS A 95 -2.81 6.36 -16.23
CA LYS A 95 -2.92 7.77 -16.64
C LYS A 95 -4.27 8.07 -17.25
N GLU A 96 -4.77 7.21 -18.13
CA GLU A 96 -6.08 7.40 -18.76
C GLU A 96 -7.20 7.39 -17.71
N LEU A 97 -7.13 6.47 -16.75
CA LEU A 97 -8.09 6.38 -15.66
C LEU A 97 -8.00 7.58 -14.70
N LEU A 98 -6.82 8.15 -14.51
CA LEU A 98 -6.65 9.40 -13.76
C LEU A 98 -7.32 10.58 -14.47
N VAL A 99 -7.15 10.69 -15.77
CA VAL A 99 -7.77 11.74 -16.60
C VAL A 99 -9.31 11.61 -16.63
N SER A 100 -9.83 10.39 -16.64
CA SER A 100 -11.29 10.15 -16.54
C SER A 100 -11.86 10.28 -15.13
N ASN A 101 -11.04 10.50 -14.11
CA ASN A 101 -11.39 10.49 -12.68
C ASN A 101 -11.91 9.13 -12.15
N ASP A 102 -11.64 8.05 -12.85
CA ASP A 102 -11.92 6.69 -12.34
C ASP A 102 -10.90 6.26 -11.28
N TYR A 103 -9.70 6.81 -11.37
CA TYR A 103 -8.65 6.67 -10.37
C TYR A 103 -8.18 8.02 -9.88
N LEU A 104 -7.79 8.04 -8.62
CA LEU A 104 -7.31 9.25 -7.96
C LEU A 104 -5.86 9.07 -7.53
N ILE A 105 -5.16 10.18 -7.40
CA ILE A 105 -3.78 10.24 -6.97
C ILE A 105 -3.66 11.30 -5.86
N ALA A 106 -3.03 10.95 -4.74
CA ALA A 106 -2.74 11.88 -3.67
C ALA A 106 -1.61 11.37 -2.76
N PRO A 107 -0.81 12.24 -2.14
CA PRO A 107 0.26 11.84 -1.24
C PRO A 107 -0.27 11.06 -0.04
N GLY A 108 0.40 9.98 0.33
CA GLY A 108 0.02 9.17 1.49
C GLY A 108 -1.23 8.30 1.30
N LEU A 109 -1.84 8.28 0.11
CA LEU A 109 -3.00 7.45 -0.19
C LEU A 109 -2.68 6.47 -1.33
N TYR A 110 -2.96 5.19 -1.11
CA TYR A 110 -2.84 4.18 -2.15
C TYR A 110 -3.99 4.26 -3.14
N PRO A 111 -3.75 3.97 -4.43
CA PRO A 111 -4.83 3.87 -5.40
C PRO A 111 -5.82 2.76 -5.03
N LYS A 112 -7.08 2.93 -5.43
CA LYS A 112 -8.11 1.90 -5.30
C LYS A 112 -7.63 0.60 -5.98
N HIS A 113 -8.01 -0.55 -5.43
CA HIS A 113 -7.59 -1.89 -5.85
C HIS A 113 -6.12 -2.23 -5.59
N THR A 114 -5.40 -1.44 -4.81
CA THR A 114 -4.10 -1.87 -4.28
C THR A 114 -4.28 -3.15 -3.45
N GLU A 115 -3.40 -4.10 -3.68
CA GLU A 115 -3.37 -5.36 -2.94
C GLU A 115 -2.00 -5.56 -2.31
N PHE A 116 -1.99 -5.95 -1.04
CA PHE A 116 -0.78 -6.34 -0.33
C PHE A 116 -0.86 -7.81 0.03
N LEU A 117 0.20 -8.52 -0.28
CA LEU A 117 0.42 -9.87 0.18
C LEU A 117 1.78 -9.92 0.87
N HIS A 118 1.81 -10.31 2.14
CA HIS A 118 3.07 -10.50 2.83
C HIS A 118 3.07 -11.76 3.69
N SER A 119 4.21 -12.44 3.69
CA SER A 119 4.42 -13.62 4.51
C SER A 119 5.15 -13.27 5.80
N VAL A 120 4.73 -13.88 6.89
CA VAL A 120 5.49 -13.95 8.14
C VAL A 120 6.15 -15.32 8.18
N ARG A 121 7.48 -15.33 8.09
CA ARG A 121 8.26 -16.58 8.02
C ARG A 121 9.09 -16.78 9.27
N TYR A 122 9.39 -18.02 9.56
CA TYR A 122 10.39 -18.37 10.57
C TYR A 122 11.78 -17.95 10.09
N ILE A 123 12.66 -17.75 11.04
CA ILE A 123 14.08 -17.54 10.76
C ILE A 123 14.78 -18.89 10.88
N ASP A 124 15.62 -19.17 9.90
CA ASP A 124 16.46 -20.34 9.80
C ASP A 124 17.94 -19.92 9.71
N SER A 125 18.85 -20.85 9.85
CA SER A 125 20.27 -20.65 9.59
C SER A 125 20.63 -21.15 8.19
N ASP A 126 21.72 -20.61 7.63
CA ASP A 126 22.37 -21.20 6.46
C ASP A 126 22.98 -22.58 6.80
N GLU A 127 23.44 -23.29 5.80
CA GLU A 127 24.04 -24.62 5.94
C GLU A 127 25.26 -24.64 6.86
N ASN A 128 25.93 -23.51 7.03
CA ASN A 128 27.10 -23.34 7.87
C ASN A 128 26.76 -22.80 9.28
N GLY A 129 25.50 -22.51 9.56
CA GLY A 129 25.04 -21.94 10.84
C GLY A 129 25.50 -20.50 11.14
N LYS A 130 26.17 -19.85 10.16
CA LYS A 130 26.77 -18.52 10.36
C LYS A 130 25.84 -17.36 10.06
N ASN A 131 24.91 -17.54 9.12
CA ASN A 131 24.01 -16.48 8.69
C ASN A 131 22.57 -16.88 8.90
N THR A 132 21.72 -15.89 9.17
CA THR A 132 20.27 -16.09 9.25
C THR A 132 19.62 -15.90 7.88
N LYS A 133 18.73 -16.81 7.50
CA LYS A 133 17.89 -16.74 6.31
C LYS A 133 16.41 -16.88 6.65
N MET A 134 15.54 -16.53 5.73
CA MET A 134 14.12 -16.83 5.87
C MET A 134 13.87 -18.31 5.60
N ALA A 135 13.19 -18.97 6.52
CA ALA A 135 12.73 -20.34 6.31
C ALA A 135 11.69 -20.41 5.18
N PRO A 136 11.61 -21.50 4.44
CA PRO A 136 10.48 -21.77 3.53
C PRO A 136 9.15 -21.81 4.28
N ARG A 137 9.14 -22.30 5.52
CA ARG A 137 7.96 -22.41 6.37
C ARG A 137 7.39 -21.05 6.71
N MET A 138 6.11 -20.86 6.47
CA MET A 138 5.35 -19.65 6.78
C MET A 138 4.54 -19.85 8.05
N LYS A 139 4.63 -18.90 8.96
CA LYS A 139 3.72 -18.83 10.10
C LYS A 139 2.38 -18.20 9.73
N GLU A 140 2.43 -17.15 8.90
CA GLU A 140 1.24 -16.43 8.46
C GLU A 140 1.43 -15.94 7.03
N LEU A 141 0.33 -15.88 6.29
CA LEU A 141 0.22 -15.17 5.04
C LEU A 141 -0.90 -14.14 5.20
N ARG A 142 -0.58 -12.85 5.02
CA ARG A 142 -1.50 -11.74 5.25
C ARG A 142 -1.82 -11.07 3.93
N TYR A 143 -3.10 -10.85 3.69
CA TYR A 143 -3.62 -10.18 2.52
C TYR A 143 -4.43 -8.95 2.91
N ALA A 144 -4.25 -7.86 2.16
CA ALA A 144 -5.06 -6.66 2.28
C ALA A 144 -5.39 -6.12 0.91
N LYS A 145 -6.63 -5.63 0.73
CA LYS A 145 -7.11 -5.03 -0.52
C LYS A 145 -7.81 -3.71 -0.25
N LYS A 146 -7.40 -2.67 -0.96
CA LYS A 146 -8.09 -1.38 -0.94
C LYS A 146 -9.32 -1.42 -1.83
N ARG A 147 -10.49 -1.38 -1.22
CA ARG A 147 -11.79 -1.40 -1.91
C ARG A 147 -12.31 -0.02 -2.26
N SER A 148 -12.01 0.97 -1.42
CA SER A 148 -12.53 2.32 -1.60
C SER A 148 -11.44 3.36 -1.43
N TRP A 149 -11.50 4.41 -2.22
CA TRP A 149 -10.74 5.62 -1.98
C TRP A 149 -11.45 6.41 -0.88
N ILE A 150 -10.70 6.74 0.15
CA ILE A 150 -11.19 7.54 1.28
C ILE A 150 -10.36 8.82 1.31
N THR A 151 -11.02 9.96 1.38
CA THR A 151 -10.35 11.27 1.42
C THR A 151 -9.66 11.53 2.76
N TYR A 152 -8.74 12.48 2.81
CA TYR A 152 -8.09 12.87 4.07
C TYR A 152 -9.09 13.33 5.13
N ALA A 153 -10.14 14.05 4.73
CA ALA A 153 -11.18 14.52 5.65
C ALA A 153 -11.95 13.33 6.26
N GLU A 154 -12.31 12.36 5.44
CA GLU A 154 -13.00 11.15 5.90
C GLU A 154 -12.11 10.29 6.81
N LEU A 155 -10.82 10.13 6.46
CA LEU A 155 -9.85 9.41 7.31
C LEU A 155 -9.66 10.12 8.66
N SER A 156 -9.55 11.45 8.65
CA SER A 156 -9.44 12.26 9.87
C SER A 156 -10.68 12.13 10.74
N ASN A 157 -11.87 12.22 10.15
CA ASN A 157 -13.13 12.06 10.87
C ASN A 157 -13.29 10.65 11.46
N ALA A 158 -12.91 9.62 10.71
CA ALA A 158 -12.93 8.24 11.20
C ALA A 158 -11.97 8.06 12.40
N THR A 159 -10.77 8.62 12.32
CA THR A 159 -9.78 8.59 13.43
C THR A 159 -10.30 9.31 14.66
N LEU A 160 -10.89 10.51 14.49
CA LEU A 160 -11.47 11.27 15.61
C LEU A 160 -12.64 10.53 16.24
N SER A 161 -13.49 9.88 15.46
CA SER A 161 -14.57 9.04 15.96
C SER A 161 -14.03 7.86 16.77
N GLU A 162 -13.01 7.18 16.25
CA GLU A 162 -12.37 6.07 16.94
C GLU A 162 -11.74 6.50 18.28
N ILE A 163 -11.10 7.66 18.33
CA ILE A 163 -10.55 8.24 19.58
C ILE A 163 -11.66 8.53 20.58
N LYS A 164 -12.77 9.15 20.13
CA LYS A 164 -13.92 9.44 21.01
C LYS A 164 -14.54 8.16 21.58
N ASP A 165 -14.75 7.15 20.73
CA ASP A 165 -15.29 5.86 21.16
C ASP A 165 -14.38 5.19 22.19
N LYS A 166 -13.06 5.20 21.98
CA LYS A 166 -12.09 4.65 22.91
C LYS A 166 -12.06 5.38 24.27
N ASN A 167 -12.20 6.71 24.24
CA ASN A 167 -12.23 7.50 25.47
C ASN A 167 -13.54 7.31 26.26
N ALA A 168 -14.69 7.23 25.54
CA ALA A 168 -15.99 7.09 26.16
C ALA A 168 -16.26 5.64 26.64
N PHE A 169 -15.75 4.65 25.93
CA PHE A 169 -16.00 3.22 26.16
C PHE A 169 -14.72 2.40 25.99
N PRO A 170 -13.74 2.51 26.92
CA PRO A 170 -12.41 1.89 26.78
C PRO A 170 -12.46 0.36 26.67
N ASP A 171 -13.42 -0.27 27.32
CA ASP A 171 -13.58 -1.74 27.34
C ASP A 171 -14.52 -2.27 26.25
N ARG A 172 -15.08 -1.39 25.43
CA ARG A 172 -16.00 -1.80 24.37
C ARG A 172 -15.26 -2.48 23.25
N LEU A 173 -15.63 -3.73 22.97
CA LEU A 173 -15.20 -4.43 21.77
C LEU A 173 -15.95 -3.88 20.55
N ARG A 174 -15.22 -3.42 19.56
CA ARG A 174 -15.79 -2.93 18.32
C ARG A 174 -16.22 -4.10 17.45
N THR A 175 -17.46 -4.06 16.95
CA THR A 175 -17.91 -4.99 15.91
C THR A 175 -17.24 -4.64 14.59
N ILE A 176 -16.57 -5.61 13.97
CA ILE A 176 -15.91 -5.46 12.67
C ILE A 176 -16.75 -6.17 11.63
N ILE A 177 -17.01 -5.47 10.51
CA ILE A 177 -17.86 -5.98 9.43
C ILE A 177 -17.04 -6.91 8.53
N GLY A 178 -17.60 -8.08 8.23
CA GLY A 178 -17.02 -9.06 7.31
C GLY A 178 -17.08 -10.48 7.85
N ASN A 179 -16.44 -11.38 7.15
CA ASN A 179 -16.30 -12.79 7.48
C ASN A 179 -14.97 -13.34 6.94
N THR A 180 -14.68 -14.60 7.24
CA THR A 180 -13.43 -15.28 6.82
C THR A 180 -13.29 -15.41 5.31
N GLU A 181 -14.38 -15.53 4.56
CA GLU A 181 -14.33 -15.74 3.09
C GLU A 181 -14.15 -14.40 2.34
N SER A 182 -14.82 -13.34 2.77
CA SER A 182 -14.77 -12.03 2.10
C SER A 182 -13.76 -11.06 2.71
N GLY A 183 -13.19 -11.41 3.86
CA GLY A 183 -12.30 -10.57 4.65
C GLY A 183 -13.04 -9.62 5.58
N LEU A 184 -12.32 -9.03 6.52
CA LEU A 184 -12.82 -8.04 7.49
C LEU A 184 -12.50 -6.62 7.03
N SER A 185 -13.50 -5.73 7.11
CA SER A 185 -13.35 -4.32 6.75
C SER A 185 -12.86 -3.48 7.93
N ASN A 186 -11.88 -2.61 7.69
CA ASN A 186 -11.52 -1.59 8.67
C ASN A 186 -12.41 -0.33 8.61
N ASN A 187 -13.42 -0.31 7.74
CA ASN A 187 -14.32 0.82 7.46
C ASN A 187 -13.67 2.12 6.96
N ILE A 188 -12.37 2.08 6.66
CA ILE A 188 -11.60 3.18 6.07
C ILE A 188 -10.90 2.76 4.78
N GLY A 189 -11.61 1.96 3.99
CA GLY A 189 -11.26 1.65 2.61
C GLY A 189 -10.56 0.31 2.38
N TRP A 190 -10.19 -0.44 3.41
CA TRP A 190 -9.46 -1.70 3.28
C TRP A 190 -10.25 -2.90 3.79
N ILE A 191 -9.95 -4.06 3.21
CA ILE A 191 -10.33 -5.37 3.74
C ILE A 191 -9.07 -6.19 3.98
N TYR A 192 -9.14 -7.06 4.99
CA TYR A 192 -8.05 -7.91 5.44
C TYR A 192 -8.48 -9.36 5.51
N GLN A 193 -7.60 -10.24 5.06
CA GLN A 193 -7.68 -11.68 5.24
C GLN A 193 -6.32 -12.21 5.66
N GLY A 194 -6.30 -13.32 6.36
CA GLY A 194 -5.06 -13.95 6.76
C GLY A 194 -5.17 -15.47 6.70
N PHE A 195 -4.00 -16.09 6.58
CA PHE A 195 -3.81 -17.52 6.79
C PHE A 195 -2.79 -17.69 7.90
N ILE A 196 -3.00 -18.65 8.75
CA ILE A 196 -2.13 -18.96 9.89
C ILE A 196 -1.80 -20.45 9.90
N GLU A 197 -0.59 -20.76 10.32
CA GLU A 197 -0.13 -22.13 10.47
C GLU A 197 -0.90 -22.85 11.59
N ASP A 198 -1.43 -24.01 11.29
CA ASP A 198 -2.08 -24.91 12.24
C ASP A 198 -1.09 -25.81 12.99
N ALA A 199 -1.60 -26.66 13.85
CA ALA A 199 -0.79 -27.62 14.63
C ALA A 199 -0.05 -28.66 13.77
N LYS A 200 -0.45 -28.84 12.50
CA LYS A 200 0.20 -29.76 11.55
C LYS A 200 1.28 -29.05 10.71
N GLY A 201 1.40 -27.72 10.83
CA GLY A 201 2.32 -26.91 10.03
C GLY A 201 1.75 -26.47 8.68
N GLU A 202 0.44 -26.62 8.46
CA GLU A 202 -0.25 -26.22 7.24
C GLU A 202 -0.91 -24.85 7.41
N LEU A 203 -0.94 -24.04 6.34
CA LEU A 203 -1.64 -22.76 6.36
C LEU A 203 -3.15 -23.00 6.19
N ARG A 204 -3.92 -22.58 7.18
CA ARG A 204 -5.38 -22.47 7.12
C ARG A 204 -5.84 -21.03 7.14
N PRO A 205 -7.03 -20.71 6.61
CA PRO A 205 -7.63 -19.40 6.79
C PRO A 205 -7.73 -19.06 8.29
N GLN A 206 -7.46 -17.79 8.63
CA GLN A 206 -7.74 -17.26 9.95
C GLN A 206 -9.27 -17.20 10.17
N ASN A 207 -9.70 -17.47 11.39
CA ASN A 207 -11.09 -17.25 11.77
C ASN A 207 -11.37 -15.74 11.97
N TYR A 208 -12.60 -15.40 12.30
CA TYR A 208 -13.02 -14.01 12.49
C TYR A 208 -12.21 -13.32 13.60
N GLU A 209 -12.04 -13.94 14.75
CA GLU A 209 -11.33 -13.40 15.90
C GLU A 209 -9.84 -13.20 15.61
N GLU A 210 -9.21 -14.15 14.93
CA GLU A 210 -7.80 -14.04 14.52
C GLU A 210 -7.59 -12.89 13.54
N THR A 211 -8.52 -12.68 12.58
CA THR A 211 -8.41 -11.59 11.61
C THR A 211 -8.68 -10.23 12.24
N GLN A 212 -9.45 -10.13 13.33
CA GLN A 212 -9.69 -8.87 14.04
C GLN A 212 -8.39 -8.21 14.52
N TYR A 213 -7.37 -8.99 14.87
CA TYR A 213 -6.07 -8.44 15.26
C TYR A 213 -5.40 -7.62 14.15
N CYS A 214 -5.69 -7.90 12.87
CA CYS A 214 -5.23 -7.06 11.77
C CYS A 214 -5.84 -5.67 11.87
N ILE A 215 -7.14 -5.60 12.13
CA ILE A 215 -7.88 -4.33 12.21
C ILE A 215 -7.42 -3.50 13.41
N GLY A 216 -7.04 -4.12 14.53
CA GLY A 216 -6.51 -3.40 15.69
C GLY A 216 -5.28 -2.54 15.38
N CYS A 217 -4.42 -3.00 14.47
CA CYS A 217 -3.25 -2.25 14.01
C CYS A 217 -3.52 -1.40 12.74
N HIS A 218 -4.44 -1.85 11.89
CA HIS A 218 -4.79 -1.20 10.62
C HIS A 218 -6.06 -0.35 10.72
N SER A 219 -6.31 0.24 11.89
CA SER A 219 -7.35 1.23 12.16
C SER A 219 -6.86 2.65 11.84
N GLY A 220 -7.71 3.65 12.10
CA GLY A 220 -7.35 5.07 11.95
C GLY A 220 -6.27 5.53 12.93
N ILE A 221 -6.16 4.92 14.11
CA ILE A 221 -5.23 5.32 15.16
C ILE A 221 -3.86 4.62 15.00
N GLY A 222 -3.84 3.39 14.52
CA GLY A 222 -2.65 2.53 14.58
C GLY A 222 -1.68 2.66 13.40
N ALA A 223 -2.11 3.22 12.28
CA ALA A 223 -1.37 3.17 11.03
C ALA A 223 -0.83 4.54 10.58
N ILE A 224 0.21 4.55 9.74
CA ILE A 224 0.97 5.76 9.40
C ILE A 224 0.52 6.36 8.07
N ALA A 225 0.21 5.54 7.08
CA ALA A 225 -0.16 5.97 5.75
C ALA A 225 -1.33 5.12 5.25
N ASP A 226 -2.49 5.75 5.04
CA ASP A 226 -3.67 5.10 4.49
C ASP A 226 -3.99 3.75 5.18
N SER A 227 -3.98 3.74 6.50
CA SER A 227 -4.18 2.56 7.34
C SER A 227 -3.15 1.43 7.12
N THR A 228 -1.97 1.77 6.64
CA THR A 228 -0.87 0.82 6.41
C THR A 228 0.43 1.29 7.05
N PHE A 229 1.39 0.35 7.20
CA PHE A 229 2.75 0.61 7.67
C PHE A 229 3.79 0.48 6.56
N VAL A 230 3.35 0.44 5.32
CA VAL A 230 4.22 0.17 4.17
C VAL A 230 5.04 1.42 3.81
N PHE A 231 6.24 1.21 3.35
CA PHE A 231 7.25 2.18 2.91
C PHE A 231 7.80 3.10 3.99
N GLN A 232 6.99 3.79 4.76
CA GLN A 232 7.49 4.76 5.74
C GLN A 232 8.37 4.16 6.84
N ARG A 233 8.25 2.85 7.08
CA ARG A 233 9.06 2.10 8.05
C ARG A 233 9.94 1.03 7.42
N LYS A 234 10.15 1.06 6.10
CA LYS A 234 11.15 0.24 5.45
C LYS A 234 12.50 0.95 5.54
N PHE A 235 13.45 0.28 6.15
CA PHE A 235 14.84 0.68 6.19
C PHE A 235 15.63 -0.21 5.25
N ASP A 236 16.70 0.31 4.66
CA ASP A 236 17.60 -0.48 3.84
C ASP A 236 18.14 -1.68 4.61
N HIS A 237 18.34 -2.77 3.89
CA HIS A 237 18.75 -4.05 4.47
C HIS A 237 20.02 -3.95 5.33
N GLY A 238 20.95 -3.04 5.00
CA GLY A 238 22.19 -2.81 5.72
C GLY A 238 22.05 -2.02 7.03
N VAL A 239 20.97 -1.26 7.20
CA VAL A 239 20.79 -0.35 8.34
C VAL A 239 20.18 -1.06 9.56
N PHE A 240 19.38 -2.12 9.35
CA PHE A 240 18.68 -2.82 10.43
C PHE A 240 18.79 -4.34 10.35
N GLN A 241 20.00 -4.84 10.57
CA GLN A 241 20.25 -6.28 10.68
C GLN A 241 19.49 -6.93 11.86
N ASN A 242 19.09 -6.16 12.84
CA ASN A 242 18.49 -6.61 14.10
C ASN A 242 16.96 -6.56 14.15
N GLY A 243 16.29 -6.24 13.05
CA GLY A 243 14.82 -6.18 12.99
C GLY A 243 14.29 -4.75 13.08
N ARG A 244 12.99 -4.60 12.86
CA ARG A 244 12.29 -3.31 12.90
C ARG A 244 11.68 -3.09 14.26
N TYR A 245 11.90 -1.92 14.80
CA TYR A 245 11.14 -1.43 15.93
C TYR A 245 9.89 -0.72 15.41
N HIS A 246 8.75 -1.12 15.91
CA HIS A 246 7.52 -0.35 15.85
C HIS A 246 7.49 0.45 17.15
N GLY A 247 7.97 1.66 17.10
CA GLY A 247 7.79 2.65 18.15
C GLY A 247 6.51 3.38 17.96
#